data_828645361f61ad854568322bbd3a9b7c
#
_entry.id   828645361f61ad854568322bbd3a9b7c
#
_cell.length_a   1.000
_cell.length_b   1.000
_cell.length_c   1.000
_cell.angle_alpha   90.00
_cell.angle_beta   90.00
_cell.angle_gamma   90.00
#
_symmetry.space_group_name_H-M   'P 1'
#
loop_
_entity.id
_entity.type
_entity.pdbx_description
1 polymer ?
#
loop_
_entity_poly.entity_id
_entity_poly.type
_entity_poly.pdbx_seq_one_letter_code
_entity_poly.pdbx_strand_id
1 'polypeptide(L)'
;LPMDTVFAGEKTRTRAEGAFGKTEGVLAGIEGTRIEGYEIHMGETVRKEETEAFTFIDDQNRADSDKLDGAQKGNVYGTYVHGIFDKEEVAERIVEALAKNKGIAMEQIHGVDYQTFKETQYDILADALREHLDMKKIYQILEEGA
;
A
#
# COMPACT_ATOMS: atom_id res chain seq x y z
N LEU A 1 11.31 12.20 -9.66
CA LEU A 1 10.32 12.05 -10.72
C LEU A 1 9.90 13.42 -11.24
N PRO A 2 9.83 13.63 -12.58
CA PRO A 2 9.36 14.88 -13.17
C PRO A 2 7.84 15.03 -13.01
N MET A 3 7.43 15.65 -11.92
CA MET A 3 6.04 15.91 -11.57
C MET A 3 5.93 17.29 -10.94
N ASP A 4 4.80 17.94 -11.14
CA ASP A 4 4.43 19.16 -10.44
C ASP A 4 3.24 18.89 -9.54
N THR A 5 3.34 19.26 -8.27
CA THR A 5 2.24 19.12 -7.30
C THR A 5 1.80 20.47 -6.81
N VAL A 6 0.52 20.75 -6.92
CA VAL A 6 -0.13 21.96 -6.38
C VAL A 6 -0.94 21.54 -5.17
N PHE A 7 -0.62 22.08 -3.99
CA PHE A 7 -1.35 21.77 -2.78
C PHE A 7 -2.75 22.41 -2.80
N ALA A 8 -3.75 21.62 -2.42
CA ALA A 8 -5.11 22.07 -2.19
C ALA A 8 -5.36 22.33 -0.70
N GLY A 9 -6.43 23.08 -0.39
CA GLY A 9 -6.79 23.40 0.99
C GLY A 9 -7.39 22.23 1.77
N GLU A 10 -7.81 21.17 1.09
CA GLU A 10 -8.46 20.00 1.70
C GLU A 10 -7.61 18.75 1.51
N LYS A 11 -7.58 17.93 2.57
CA LYS A 11 -6.95 16.60 2.57
C LYS A 11 -8.01 15.56 2.21
N THR A 12 -7.74 14.78 1.18
CA THR A 12 -8.58 13.63 0.84
C THR A 12 -8.02 12.35 1.44
N ARG A 13 -8.91 11.45 1.86
CA ARG A 13 -8.57 10.08 2.26
C ARG A 13 -9.63 9.15 1.69
N THR A 14 -9.22 8.30 0.78
CA THR A 14 -10.11 7.36 0.09
C THR A 14 -9.48 5.97 0.11
N ARG A 15 -10.29 4.93 0.32
CA ARG A 15 -9.83 3.57 0.08
C ARG A 15 -9.55 3.42 -1.41
N ALA A 16 -8.40 2.85 -1.74
CA ALA A 16 -7.95 2.65 -3.09
C ALA A 16 -7.74 1.15 -3.36
N GLU A 17 -8.30 0.68 -4.44
CA GLU A 17 -8.05 -0.64 -5.02
C GLU A 17 -7.61 -0.42 -6.47
N GLY A 18 -6.72 -1.29 -6.97
CA GLY A 18 -6.18 -1.08 -8.31
C GLY A 18 -5.15 -2.14 -8.69
N ALA A 19 -4.25 -1.77 -9.58
CA ALA A 19 -3.16 -2.63 -10.02
C ALA A 19 -1.93 -1.82 -10.43
N PHE A 20 -0.76 -2.46 -10.43
CA PHE A 20 0.42 -1.88 -11.08
C PHE A 20 0.20 -1.76 -12.57
N GLY A 21 0.59 -0.62 -13.12
CA GLY A 21 0.70 -0.40 -14.55
C GLY A 21 1.88 -1.16 -15.16
N LYS A 22 2.16 -0.89 -16.43
CA LYS A 22 3.38 -1.39 -17.06
C LYS A 22 4.58 -0.82 -16.33
N THR A 23 5.38 -1.70 -15.73
CA THR A 23 6.57 -1.31 -14.96
C THR A 23 7.84 -1.54 -15.75
N GLU A 24 8.84 -0.69 -15.49
CA GLU A 24 10.16 -0.75 -16.11
C GLU A 24 11.25 -0.97 -15.06
N GLY A 25 12.49 -1.10 -15.50
CA GLY A 25 13.66 -1.20 -14.62
C GLY A 25 13.64 -2.45 -13.75
N VAL A 26 14.01 -2.29 -12.48
CA VAL A 26 14.14 -3.41 -11.54
C VAL A 26 12.81 -4.03 -11.13
N LEU A 27 11.69 -3.34 -11.35
CA LEU A 27 10.35 -3.84 -11.09
C LEU A 27 9.62 -4.31 -12.36
N ALA A 28 10.32 -4.47 -13.48
CA ALA A 28 9.71 -5.01 -14.69
C ALA A 28 9.09 -6.39 -14.44
N GLY A 29 7.83 -6.54 -14.80
CA GLY A 29 7.07 -7.80 -14.69
C GLY A 29 6.14 -7.91 -13.48
N ILE A 30 5.97 -6.82 -12.68
CA ILE A 30 4.93 -6.80 -11.63
C ILE A 30 3.59 -6.22 -12.13
N GLU A 31 3.50 -5.85 -13.40
CA GLU A 31 2.30 -5.30 -14.01
C GLU A 31 1.07 -6.21 -13.79
N GLY A 32 -0.07 -5.61 -13.55
CA GLY A 32 -1.33 -6.31 -13.29
C GLY A 32 -1.47 -6.87 -11.87
N THR A 33 -0.40 -6.88 -11.03
CA THR A 33 -0.53 -7.29 -9.63
C THR A 33 -1.48 -6.34 -8.90
N ARG A 34 -2.50 -6.90 -8.24
CA ARG A 34 -3.55 -6.15 -7.55
C ARG A 34 -3.02 -5.48 -6.29
N ILE A 35 -3.35 -4.22 -6.13
CA ILE A 35 -3.02 -3.40 -4.96
C ILE A 35 -4.26 -2.96 -4.22
N GLU A 36 -4.12 -2.74 -2.92
CA GLU A 36 -5.11 -2.12 -2.07
C GLU A 36 -4.44 -1.25 -1.01
N GLY A 37 -5.17 -0.24 -0.53
CA GLY A 37 -4.64 0.67 0.47
C GLY A 37 -5.50 1.92 0.61
N TYR A 38 -4.86 3.02 0.93
CA TYR A 38 -5.52 4.32 1.08
C TYR A 38 -4.79 5.37 0.27
N GLU A 39 -5.49 6.06 -0.59
CA GLU A 39 -4.99 7.28 -1.22
C GLU A 39 -5.18 8.44 -0.23
N ILE A 40 -4.08 9.03 0.22
CA ILE A 40 -4.09 10.14 1.18
C ILE A 40 -3.18 11.23 0.66
N HIS A 41 -3.75 12.31 0.16
CA HIS A 41 -2.96 13.45 -0.30
C HIS A 41 -3.71 14.79 -0.19
N MET A 42 -2.95 15.89 -0.29
CA MET A 42 -3.48 17.25 -0.37
C MET A 42 -2.97 17.87 -1.67
N GLY A 43 -3.80 17.91 -2.70
CA GLY A 43 -3.49 18.59 -3.95
C GLY A 43 -3.59 17.72 -5.19
N GLU A 44 -3.25 18.34 -6.30
CA GLU A 44 -3.21 17.69 -7.62
C GLU A 44 -1.77 17.56 -8.09
N THR A 45 -1.43 16.37 -8.59
CA THR A 45 -0.12 16.09 -9.20
C THR A 45 -0.28 15.84 -10.68
N VAL A 46 0.48 16.60 -11.47
CA VAL A 46 0.54 16.45 -12.91
C VAL A 46 1.88 15.83 -13.29
N ARG A 47 1.85 14.69 -13.97
CA ARG A 47 3.02 14.05 -14.56
C ARG A 47 3.47 14.80 -15.80
N LYS A 48 4.78 14.92 -15.99
CA LYS A 48 5.38 15.43 -17.22
C LYS A 48 5.54 14.32 -18.24
N GLU A 49 5.70 14.66 -19.52
CA GLU A 49 5.74 13.73 -20.66
C GLU A 49 6.76 12.60 -20.55
N GLU A 50 7.75 12.74 -19.68
CA GLU A 50 8.83 11.75 -19.49
C GLU A 50 8.52 10.70 -18.42
N THR A 51 7.30 10.68 -17.85
CA THR A 51 6.91 9.78 -16.77
C THR A 51 5.67 8.99 -17.11
N GLU A 52 5.75 7.68 -16.89
CA GLU A 52 4.60 6.79 -16.97
C GLU A 52 3.88 6.70 -15.62
N ALA A 53 2.59 6.34 -15.62
CA ALA A 53 1.88 6.02 -14.39
C ALA A 53 2.46 4.74 -13.77
N PHE A 54 2.57 4.70 -12.45
CA PHE A 54 3.06 3.52 -11.76
C PHE A 54 1.93 2.55 -11.41
N THR A 55 0.77 3.11 -11.04
CA THR A 55 -0.42 2.36 -10.65
C THR A 55 -1.67 2.89 -11.34
N PHE A 56 -2.68 2.04 -11.43
CA PHE A 56 -4.04 2.37 -11.85
C PHE A 56 -4.97 2.11 -10.68
N ILE A 57 -5.80 3.08 -10.34
CA ILE A 57 -6.80 2.96 -9.28
C ILE A 57 -8.16 2.76 -9.91
N ASP A 58 -8.87 1.73 -9.47
CA ASP A 58 -10.22 1.42 -9.94
C ASP A 58 -11.16 2.57 -9.58
N ASP A 59 -11.74 3.24 -10.56
CA ASP A 59 -12.72 4.29 -10.33
C ASP A 59 -14.13 3.70 -10.33
N GLN A 60 -14.68 3.46 -9.15
CA GLN A 60 -16.03 2.92 -8.97
C GLN A 60 -17.13 3.83 -9.54
N ASN A 61 -16.82 5.10 -9.83
CA ASN A 61 -17.76 6.07 -10.38
C ASN A 61 -17.67 6.20 -11.91
N ARG A 62 -16.69 5.56 -12.54
CA ARG A 62 -16.49 5.60 -13.99
C ARG A 62 -16.31 4.17 -14.53
N ALA A 63 -17.32 3.67 -15.18
CA ALA A 63 -17.34 2.31 -15.71
C ALA A 63 -16.27 2.00 -16.77
N ASP A 64 -15.54 3.00 -17.29
CA ASP A 64 -14.64 2.84 -18.45
C ASP A 64 -13.25 3.48 -18.30
N SER A 65 -12.86 3.99 -17.14
CA SER A 65 -11.50 4.56 -17.02
C SER A 65 -10.95 4.48 -15.61
N ASP A 66 -9.90 3.68 -15.44
CA ASP A 66 -9.07 3.68 -14.24
C ASP A 66 -8.40 5.04 -14.05
N LYS A 67 -8.29 5.49 -12.81
CA LYS A 67 -7.53 6.68 -12.46
C LYS A 67 -6.05 6.35 -12.46
N LEU A 68 -5.26 7.10 -13.25
CA LEU A 68 -3.81 6.97 -13.23
C LEU A 68 -3.23 7.54 -11.92
N ASP A 69 -2.44 6.76 -11.21
CA ASP A 69 -1.78 7.17 -9.96
C ASP A 69 -0.27 6.99 -10.03
N GLY A 70 0.41 7.82 -9.26
CA GLY A 70 1.85 7.78 -9.11
C GLY A 70 2.61 8.10 -10.41
N ALA A 71 3.88 7.76 -10.40
CA ALA A 71 4.77 7.93 -11.55
C ALA A 71 5.97 7.00 -11.46
N GLN A 72 6.56 6.68 -12.61
CA GLN A 72 7.82 5.95 -12.69
C GLN A 72 8.73 6.53 -13.77
N LYS A 73 10.05 6.44 -13.51
CA LYS A 73 11.10 6.72 -14.50
C LYS A 73 12.35 5.92 -14.13
N GLY A 74 12.75 5.00 -14.98
CA GLY A 74 13.87 4.08 -14.70
C GLY A 74 13.60 3.23 -13.44
N ASN A 75 14.46 3.34 -12.44
CA ASN A 75 14.33 2.60 -11.17
C ASN A 75 13.73 3.45 -10.04
N VAL A 76 13.05 4.55 -10.36
CA VAL A 76 12.41 5.42 -9.38
C VAL A 76 10.90 5.30 -9.56
N TYR A 77 10.22 4.94 -8.49
CA TYR A 77 8.77 4.68 -8.47
C TYR A 77 8.12 5.45 -7.33
N GLY A 78 6.91 5.91 -7.53
CA GLY A 78 6.14 6.62 -6.51
C GLY A 78 4.63 6.44 -6.72
N THR A 79 3.89 6.39 -5.63
CA THR A 79 2.43 6.28 -5.61
C THR A 79 1.89 7.04 -4.40
N TYR A 80 0.64 7.47 -4.45
CA TYR A 80 -0.10 8.00 -3.32
C TYR A 80 -0.85 6.93 -2.51
N VAL A 81 -0.77 5.68 -2.93
CA VAL A 81 -1.41 4.56 -2.20
C VAL A 81 -0.56 4.18 -0.99
N HIS A 82 -1.04 4.52 0.19
CA HIS A 82 -0.48 4.09 1.47
C HIS A 82 -0.87 2.65 1.76
N GLY A 83 0.04 1.86 2.33
CA GLY A 83 -0.19 0.44 2.64
C GLY A 83 -0.05 -0.49 1.42
N ILE A 84 0.49 -0.01 0.31
CA ILE A 84 0.64 -0.79 -0.93
C ILE A 84 1.44 -2.10 -0.73
N PHE A 85 2.32 -2.16 0.28
CA PHE A 85 3.13 -3.33 0.62
C PHE A 85 2.47 -4.26 1.65
N ASP A 86 1.29 -3.91 2.18
CA ASP A 86 0.62 -4.71 3.22
C ASP A 86 0.00 -5.98 2.63
N LYS A 87 -0.22 -6.00 1.31
CA LYS A 87 -0.69 -7.18 0.59
C LYS A 87 0.49 -8.09 0.26
N GLU A 88 0.43 -9.34 0.73
CA GLU A 88 1.49 -10.34 0.58
C GLU A 88 1.92 -10.50 -0.88
N GLU A 89 0.96 -10.68 -1.80
CA GLU A 89 1.23 -10.82 -3.24
C GLU A 89 2.08 -9.66 -3.80
N VAL A 90 1.85 -8.43 -3.35
CA VAL A 90 2.63 -7.25 -3.79
C VAL A 90 4.07 -7.35 -3.31
N ALA A 91 4.26 -7.67 -2.04
CA ALA A 91 5.59 -7.84 -1.47
C ALA A 91 6.36 -8.97 -2.16
N GLU A 92 5.72 -10.12 -2.39
CA GLU A 92 6.30 -11.25 -3.10
C GLU A 92 6.73 -10.88 -4.52
N ARG A 93 5.85 -10.27 -5.31
CA ARG A 93 6.15 -9.86 -6.70
C ARG A 93 7.31 -8.89 -6.80
N ILE A 94 7.39 -7.93 -5.87
CA ILE A 94 8.51 -6.99 -5.82
C ILE A 94 9.81 -7.71 -5.47
N VAL A 95 9.79 -8.60 -4.48
CA VAL A 95 10.95 -9.39 -4.08
C VAL A 95 11.41 -10.31 -5.22
N GLU A 96 10.48 -10.97 -5.92
CA GLU A 96 10.78 -11.78 -7.11
C GLU A 96 11.46 -10.96 -8.21
N ALA A 97 10.93 -9.78 -8.53
CA ALA A 97 11.52 -8.91 -9.54
C ALA A 97 12.94 -8.48 -9.17
N LEU A 98 13.16 -8.10 -7.91
CA LEU A 98 14.48 -7.71 -7.39
C LEU A 98 15.46 -8.89 -7.36
N ALA A 99 15.03 -10.06 -6.92
CA ALA A 99 15.83 -11.28 -6.89
C ALA A 99 16.28 -11.67 -8.31
N LYS A 100 15.36 -11.67 -9.26
CA LYS A 100 15.63 -11.93 -10.67
C LYS A 100 16.68 -10.98 -11.23
N ASN A 101 16.58 -9.69 -10.93
CA ASN A 101 17.57 -8.69 -11.35
C ASN A 101 18.96 -8.94 -10.76
N LYS A 102 19.04 -9.49 -9.54
CA LYS A 102 20.29 -9.82 -8.85
C LYS A 102 20.80 -11.23 -9.10
N GLY A 103 20.05 -12.07 -9.82
CA GLY A 103 20.39 -13.47 -10.04
C GLY A 103 20.33 -14.32 -8.76
N ILE A 104 19.48 -13.95 -7.80
CA ILE A 104 19.25 -14.68 -6.54
C ILE A 104 18.12 -15.67 -6.75
N ALA A 105 18.33 -16.93 -6.35
CA ALA A 105 17.29 -17.95 -6.40
C ALA A 105 16.20 -17.69 -5.34
N MET A 106 14.93 -17.84 -5.74
CA MET A 106 13.78 -17.57 -4.86
C MET A 106 13.70 -18.48 -3.63
N GLU A 107 14.24 -19.72 -3.72
CA GLU A 107 14.29 -20.66 -2.60
C GLU A 107 15.10 -20.15 -1.39
N GLN A 108 15.89 -19.10 -1.59
CA GLN A 108 16.68 -18.45 -0.53
C GLN A 108 15.94 -17.28 0.12
N ILE A 109 14.74 -16.97 -0.35
CA ILE A 109 13.96 -15.83 0.12
C ILE A 109 12.73 -16.34 0.84
N HIS A 110 12.64 -16.03 2.13
CA HIS A 110 11.49 -16.35 2.96
C HIS A 110 10.74 -15.05 3.27
N GLY A 111 9.52 -14.92 2.78
CA GLY A 111 8.62 -13.85 3.13
C GLY A 111 8.02 -14.06 4.52
N VAL A 112 7.64 -12.97 5.16
CA VAL A 112 6.77 -12.99 6.35
C VAL A 112 5.41 -12.55 5.88
N ASP A 113 4.39 -13.37 6.08
CA ASP A 113 3.01 -12.93 5.93
C ASP A 113 2.73 -11.82 6.95
N TYR A 114 2.71 -10.59 6.44
CA TYR A 114 2.54 -9.40 7.27
C TYR A 114 1.18 -9.38 7.98
N GLN A 115 0.14 -9.91 7.36
CA GLN A 115 -1.19 -9.97 7.98
C GLN A 115 -1.19 -10.91 9.20
N THR A 116 -0.67 -12.12 9.03
CA THR A 116 -0.54 -13.08 10.14
C THR A 116 0.38 -12.54 11.24
N PHE A 117 1.49 -11.90 10.87
CA PHE A 117 2.36 -11.24 11.84
C PHE A 117 1.60 -10.18 12.63
N LYS A 118 0.86 -9.31 11.98
CA LYS A 118 0.08 -8.23 12.60
C LYS A 118 -0.99 -8.77 13.56
N GLU A 119 -1.75 -9.78 13.15
CA GLU A 119 -2.74 -10.43 14.02
C GLU A 119 -2.09 -11.03 15.27
N THR A 120 -0.94 -11.69 15.11
CA THR A 120 -0.17 -12.22 16.25
C THR A 120 0.26 -11.10 17.21
N GLN A 121 0.68 -9.91 16.69
CA GLN A 121 1.04 -8.79 17.55
C GLN A 121 -0.19 -8.21 18.27
N TYR A 122 -1.37 -8.22 17.66
CA TYR A 122 -2.60 -7.81 18.31
C TYR A 122 -2.99 -8.76 19.45
N ASP A 123 -2.84 -10.06 19.26
CA ASP A 123 -3.10 -11.05 20.31
C ASP A 123 -2.15 -10.86 21.51
N ILE A 124 -0.85 -10.67 21.25
CA ILE A 124 0.15 -10.38 22.29
C ILE A 124 -0.23 -9.11 23.05
N LEU A 125 -0.62 -8.04 22.36
CA LEU A 125 -1.05 -6.80 22.99
C LEU A 125 -2.33 -7.00 23.83
N ALA A 126 -3.31 -7.71 23.28
CA ALA A 126 -4.56 -8.00 23.97
C ALA A 126 -4.33 -8.80 25.26
N ASP A 127 -3.44 -9.78 25.23
CA ASP A 127 -3.11 -10.57 26.41
C ASP A 127 -2.36 -9.74 27.47
N ALA A 128 -1.42 -8.90 27.04
CA ALA A 128 -0.74 -7.97 27.96
C ALA A 128 -1.73 -6.98 28.63
N LEU A 129 -2.72 -6.47 27.88
CA LEU A 129 -3.75 -5.61 28.44
C LEU A 129 -4.64 -6.37 29.45
N ARG A 130 -5.05 -7.60 29.13
CA ARG A 130 -5.86 -8.44 30.03
C ARG A 130 -5.13 -8.78 31.32
N GLU A 131 -3.82 -8.99 31.26
CA GLU A 131 -3.00 -9.31 32.43
C GLU A 131 -2.77 -8.11 33.35
N HIS A 132 -2.62 -6.90 32.78
CA HIS A 132 -2.16 -5.72 33.51
C HIS A 132 -3.25 -4.69 33.82
N LEU A 133 -4.44 -4.82 33.24
CA LEU A 133 -5.55 -3.90 33.45
C LEU A 133 -6.73 -4.58 34.15
N ASP A 134 -7.46 -3.82 34.98
CA ASP A 134 -8.76 -4.26 35.50
C ASP A 134 -9.82 -4.19 34.40
N MET A 135 -9.85 -5.24 33.57
CA MET A 135 -10.78 -5.35 32.44
C MET A 135 -12.24 -5.26 32.89
N LYS A 136 -12.56 -5.79 34.10
CA LYS A 136 -13.93 -5.74 34.62
C LYS A 136 -14.37 -4.30 34.88
N LYS A 137 -13.48 -3.49 35.45
CA LYS A 137 -13.75 -2.06 35.68
C LYS A 137 -13.88 -1.30 34.36
N ILE A 138 -13.05 -1.62 33.36
CA ILE A 138 -13.14 -1.01 32.03
C ILE A 138 -14.50 -1.28 31.39
N TYR A 139 -14.97 -2.53 31.38
CA TYR A 139 -16.28 -2.87 30.84
C TYR A 139 -17.42 -2.21 31.63
N GLN A 140 -17.31 -2.13 32.94
CA GLN A 140 -18.29 -1.42 33.77
C GLN A 140 -18.40 0.07 33.39
N ILE A 141 -17.28 0.76 33.18
CA ILE A 141 -17.27 2.17 32.73
C ILE A 141 -17.91 2.30 31.34
N LEU A 142 -17.65 1.36 30.44
CA LEU A 142 -18.24 1.39 29.09
C LEU A 142 -19.76 1.19 29.11
N GLU A 143 -20.28 0.38 30.03
CA GLU A 143 -21.73 0.11 30.16
C GLU A 143 -22.49 1.23 30.90
N GLU A 144 -21.88 1.80 31.93
CA GLU A 144 -22.50 2.80 32.80
C GLU A 144 -22.33 4.25 32.27
N GLY A 145 -21.40 4.45 31.33
CA GLY A 145 -20.95 5.79 30.90
C GLY A 145 -19.97 6.41 31.91
N ALA A 146 -19.18 7.38 31.46
CA ALA A 146 -18.28 8.14 32.32
C ALA A 146 -18.96 9.43 32.83
#